data_b94489c28b9de8878864bac27978d3b1
#
_entry.id   b94489c28b9de8878864bac27978d3b1
#
_cell.length_a   1.000
_cell.length_b   1.000
_cell.length_c   1.000
_cell.angle_alpha   90.00
_cell.angle_beta   90.00
_cell.angle_gamma   90.00
#
_symmetry.space_group_name_H-M   'P 1'
#
loop_
_entity.id
_entity.type
_entity.pdbx_description
1 polymer ?
#
loop_
_entity_poly.entity_id
_entity_poly.type
_entity_poly.pdbx_seq_one_letter_code
_entity_poly.pdbx_strand_id
1 'polypeptide(L)'
;TNEKYKVDERGDTTYVSRSGNLKTMKVVSMTDDTYTLKITSSDSWHSDPERSKLLADVSRKCGPEEVILLTDECGSPLQILNWEDIVKYYEKAKKVMISSVLKIRKGTSDVPEKEMREYLEGVFKNLDNQEIIKSSIDREIGNLFVFYGNYYTIDKVYDNDFKVAPLVNGADSLNMHTEYWIDGSEYDDETVVFRMSTEIPSGEMKSYGKSVFENALGVPSVYDSIVDMS
;
A
#
# COMPACT_ATOMS: atom_id res chain seq x y z
N THR A 1 1.54 7.80 -5.00
CA THR A 1 0.38 8.66 -4.69
C THR A 1 -0.90 7.88 -4.96
N ASN A 2 -1.87 7.98 -4.05
CA ASN A 2 -3.20 7.38 -4.21
C ASN A 2 -4.23 8.49 -4.20
N GLU A 3 -5.15 8.47 -5.16
CA GLU A 3 -6.28 9.40 -5.25
C GLU A 3 -7.58 8.61 -5.17
N LYS A 4 -8.54 9.10 -4.39
CA LYS A 4 -9.87 8.51 -4.29
C LYS A 4 -10.89 9.47 -4.86
N TYR A 5 -11.73 8.94 -5.72
CA TYR A 5 -12.86 9.64 -6.30
C TYR A 5 -14.14 8.88 -5.99
N LYS A 6 -15.25 9.59 -5.91
CA LYS A 6 -16.59 9.02 -5.88
C LYS A 6 -17.28 9.36 -7.18
N VAL A 7 -17.81 8.38 -7.86
CA VAL A 7 -18.62 8.55 -9.07
C VAL A 7 -20.08 8.46 -8.67
N ASP A 8 -20.91 9.40 -9.09
CA ASP A 8 -22.35 9.37 -8.86
C ASP A 8 -23.08 8.58 -9.97
N GLU A 9 -24.40 8.42 -9.82
CA GLU A 9 -25.25 7.70 -10.80
C GLU A 9 -25.25 8.34 -12.20
N ARG A 10 -24.76 9.58 -12.36
CA ARG A 10 -24.65 10.28 -13.64
C ARG A 10 -23.27 10.14 -14.27
N GLY A 11 -22.33 9.50 -13.57
CA GLY A 11 -20.94 9.39 -13.99
C GLY A 11 -20.08 10.62 -13.64
N ASP A 12 -20.62 11.57 -12.86
CA ASP A 12 -19.85 12.72 -12.40
C ASP A 12 -18.90 12.32 -11.28
N THR A 13 -17.63 12.68 -11.43
CA THR A 13 -16.56 12.32 -10.49
C THR A 13 -16.34 13.38 -9.45
N THR A 14 -16.44 13.02 -8.18
CA THR A 14 -16.13 13.91 -7.05
C THR A 14 -14.84 13.45 -6.37
N TYR A 15 -13.87 14.35 -6.25
CA TYR A 15 -12.63 14.11 -5.50
C TYR A 15 -12.93 13.91 -4.01
N VAL A 16 -12.43 12.81 -3.45
CA VAL A 16 -12.62 12.45 -2.04
C VAL A 16 -11.35 12.70 -1.22
N SER A 17 -10.24 12.12 -1.64
CA SER A 17 -8.98 12.27 -0.90
C SER A 17 -7.77 11.91 -1.76
N ARG A 18 -6.62 12.44 -1.36
CA ARG A 18 -5.31 12.11 -1.88
C ARG A 18 -4.37 11.75 -0.75
N SER A 19 -3.54 10.75 -0.95
CA SER A 19 -2.53 10.33 0.02
C SER A 19 -1.30 9.80 -0.70
N GLY A 20 -0.18 9.73 0.00
CA GLY A 20 1.04 9.16 -0.54
C GLY A 20 2.10 8.94 0.52
N ASN A 21 3.12 8.23 0.14
CA ASN A 21 4.36 8.08 0.88
C ASN A 21 5.54 8.01 -0.10
N LEU A 22 6.73 8.25 0.41
CA LEU A 22 7.97 8.00 -0.31
C LEU A 22 8.44 6.59 0.01
N LYS A 23 8.68 5.79 -1.03
CA LYS A 23 9.32 4.49 -0.90
C LYS A 23 10.72 4.53 -1.51
N THR A 24 11.70 4.08 -0.74
CA THR A 24 13.08 3.92 -1.20
C THR A 24 13.42 2.44 -1.17
N MET A 25 13.94 1.92 -2.27
CA MET A 25 14.43 0.55 -2.37
C MET A 25 15.94 0.58 -2.54
N LYS A 26 16.66 -0.24 -1.77
CA LYS A 26 18.11 -0.36 -1.82
C LYS A 26 18.52 -1.82 -1.76
N VAL A 27 19.36 -2.25 -2.68
CA VAL A 27 20.07 -3.54 -2.58
C VAL A 27 21.09 -3.42 -1.44
N VAL A 28 20.97 -4.28 -0.42
CA VAL A 28 21.87 -4.30 0.74
C VAL A 28 22.86 -5.46 0.70
N SER A 29 22.50 -6.56 0.03
CA SER A 29 23.42 -7.63 -0.30
C SER A 29 22.95 -8.39 -1.54
N MET A 30 23.85 -9.11 -2.18
CA MET A 30 23.55 -9.99 -3.31
C MET A 30 24.44 -11.22 -3.27
N THR A 31 23.94 -12.34 -3.79
CA THR A 31 24.65 -13.56 -4.12
C THR A 31 24.47 -13.85 -5.61
N ASP A 32 24.95 -14.99 -6.10
CA ASP A 32 24.71 -15.41 -7.48
C ASP A 32 23.23 -15.67 -7.79
N ASP A 33 22.45 -16.09 -6.77
CA ASP A 33 21.06 -16.55 -6.93
C ASP A 33 20.03 -15.63 -6.23
N THR A 34 20.46 -14.65 -5.41
CA THR A 34 19.51 -13.86 -4.61
C THR A 34 19.94 -12.41 -4.41
N TYR A 35 18.95 -11.54 -4.18
CA TYR A 35 19.14 -10.18 -3.69
C TYR A 35 18.47 -9.99 -2.34
N THR A 36 19.12 -9.26 -1.45
CA THR A 36 18.47 -8.71 -0.25
C THR A 36 18.19 -7.24 -0.45
N LEU A 37 16.92 -6.87 -0.40
CA LEU A 37 16.45 -5.52 -0.60
C LEU A 37 16.00 -4.91 0.71
N LYS A 38 16.37 -3.66 0.97
CA LYS A 38 15.78 -2.83 2.02
C LYS A 38 14.78 -1.87 1.39
N ILE A 39 13.51 -2.02 1.74
CA ILE A 39 12.41 -1.14 1.33
C ILE A 39 12.08 -0.27 2.53
N THR A 40 12.16 1.05 2.36
CA THR A 40 11.89 2.02 3.41
C THR A 40 10.73 2.90 3.00
N SER A 41 9.67 2.96 3.82
CA SER A 41 8.52 3.86 3.61
C SER A 41 8.63 5.05 4.56
N SER A 42 8.61 6.26 4.01
CA SER A 42 8.71 7.52 4.75
C SER A 42 7.78 8.59 4.18
N ASP A 43 7.76 9.76 4.82
CA ASP A 43 7.07 10.97 4.35
C ASP A 43 5.60 10.73 3.95
N SER A 44 4.90 9.91 4.74
CA SER A 44 3.49 9.64 4.54
C SER A 44 2.65 10.90 4.77
N TRP A 45 1.74 11.19 3.85
CA TRP A 45 0.86 12.35 3.89
C TRP A 45 -0.57 12.02 3.43
N HIS A 46 -1.52 12.88 3.77
CA HIS A 46 -2.91 12.77 3.38
C HIS A 46 -3.50 14.17 3.13
N SER A 47 -4.46 14.29 2.19
CA SER A 47 -5.13 15.57 1.90
C SER A 47 -5.99 16.10 3.06
N ASP A 48 -6.47 15.21 3.92
CA ASP A 48 -7.12 15.59 5.18
C ASP A 48 -6.05 16.01 6.20
N PRO A 49 -6.13 17.26 6.75
CA PRO A 49 -5.09 17.79 7.64
C PRO A 49 -4.93 17.03 8.95
N GLU A 50 -6.02 16.49 9.54
CA GLU A 50 -5.96 15.72 10.79
C GLU A 50 -5.24 14.40 10.56
N ARG A 51 -5.56 13.71 9.46
CA ARG A 51 -4.89 12.47 9.06
C ARG A 51 -3.43 12.71 8.70
N SER A 52 -3.13 13.79 7.97
CA SER A 52 -1.75 14.16 7.62
C SER A 52 -0.91 14.41 8.87
N LYS A 53 -1.46 15.12 9.86
CA LYS A 53 -0.81 15.35 11.16
C LYS A 53 -0.57 14.05 11.93
N LEU A 54 -1.54 13.13 11.90
CA LEU A 54 -1.40 11.80 12.52
C LEU A 54 -0.26 11.01 11.88
N LEU A 55 -0.19 10.95 10.56
CA LEU A 55 0.88 10.29 9.82
C LEU A 55 2.26 10.91 10.11
N ALA A 56 2.33 12.24 10.15
CA ALA A 56 3.56 12.96 10.53
C ALA A 56 4.01 12.64 11.95
N ASP A 57 3.08 12.51 12.91
CA ASP A 57 3.40 12.12 14.30
C ASP A 57 3.92 10.67 14.36
N VAL A 58 3.36 9.74 13.57
CA VAL A 58 3.84 8.36 13.48
C VAL A 58 5.25 8.34 12.88
N SER A 59 5.44 8.97 11.72
CA SER A 59 6.76 9.03 11.05
C SER A 59 7.84 9.59 11.97
N ARG A 60 7.55 10.71 12.68
CA ARG A 60 8.49 11.35 13.60
C ARG A 60 8.85 10.49 14.80
N LYS A 61 7.89 9.75 15.39
CA LYS A 61 8.09 9.00 16.64
C LYS A 61 8.49 7.55 16.42
N CYS A 62 8.03 6.94 15.35
CA CYS A 62 8.34 5.55 15.01
C CYS A 62 9.57 5.43 14.12
N GLY A 63 9.89 6.45 13.36
CA GLY A 63 10.81 6.39 12.23
C GLY A 63 10.12 5.87 10.97
N PRO A 64 10.89 5.58 9.91
CA PRO A 64 10.36 4.95 8.71
C PRO A 64 9.97 3.50 8.99
N GLU A 65 8.99 3.00 8.24
CA GLU A 65 8.73 1.58 8.16
C GLU A 65 9.78 0.93 7.26
N GLU A 66 10.39 -0.16 7.71
CA GLU A 66 11.45 -0.86 6.98
C GLU A 66 11.08 -2.32 6.78
N VAL A 67 11.14 -2.78 5.53
CA VAL A 67 11.01 -4.18 5.14
C VAL A 67 12.32 -4.66 4.53
N ILE A 68 12.87 -5.75 5.06
CA ILE A 68 14.03 -6.42 4.48
C ILE A 68 13.51 -7.66 3.73
N LEU A 69 13.60 -7.61 2.41
CA LEU A 69 13.06 -8.60 1.49
C LEU A 69 14.18 -9.39 0.84
N LEU A 70 14.09 -10.71 0.87
CA LEU A 70 14.89 -11.62 0.04
C LEU A 70 14.15 -11.87 -1.27
N THR A 71 14.84 -11.76 -2.40
CA THR A 71 14.32 -12.12 -3.74
C THR A 71 15.24 -13.15 -4.39
N ASP A 72 14.75 -13.83 -5.42
CA ASP A 72 15.59 -14.58 -6.36
C ASP A 72 16.37 -13.66 -7.31
N GLU A 73 17.14 -14.23 -8.22
CA GLU A 73 17.91 -13.50 -9.24
C GLU A 73 17.02 -12.75 -10.24
N CYS A 74 15.76 -13.15 -10.40
CA CYS A 74 14.77 -12.49 -11.25
C CYS A 74 13.99 -11.39 -10.52
N GLY A 75 14.24 -11.17 -9.23
CA GLY A 75 13.54 -10.20 -8.40
C GLY A 75 12.22 -10.69 -7.81
N SER A 76 11.87 -11.98 -7.94
CA SER A 76 10.66 -12.54 -7.33
C SER A 76 10.80 -12.59 -5.81
N PRO A 77 9.81 -12.10 -5.04
CA PRO A 77 9.85 -12.13 -3.58
C PRO A 77 9.88 -13.56 -3.02
N LEU A 78 10.85 -13.85 -2.15
CA LEU A 78 10.98 -15.13 -1.48
C LEU A 78 10.58 -15.07 -0.01
N GLN A 79 11.12 -14.10 0.74
CA GLN A 79 10.95 -14.02 2.19
C GLN A 79 11.16 -12.61 2.75
N ILE A 80 10.36 -12.24 3.74
CA ILE A 80 10.60 -11.06 4.61
C ILE A 80 11.52 -11.51 5.76
N LEU A 81 12.69 -10.86 5.91
CA LEU A 81 13.73 -11.25 6.86
C LEU A 81 13.60 -10.58 8.24
N ASN A 82 12.96 -9.42 8.34
CA ASN A 82 12.87 -8.62 9.58
C ASN A 82 11.46 -8.57 10.16
N TRP A 83 10.74 -9.67 10.11
CA TRP A 83 9.33 -9.74 10.53
C TRP A 83 9.08 -9.22 11.95
N GLU A 84 9.93 -9.58 12.91
CA GLU A 84 9.79 -9.13 14.30
C GLU A 84 9.89 -7.59 14.46
N ASP A 85 10.73 -6.94 13.65
CA ASP A 85 10.88 -5.48 13.69
C ASP A 85 9.68 -4.77 13.07
N ILE A 86 9.08 -5.38 12.04
CA ILE A 86 7.81 -4.91 11.44
C ILE A 86 6.70 -4.96 12.50
N VAL A 87 6.54 -6.08 13.20
CA VAL A 87 5.54 -6.20 14.28
C VAL A 87 5.75 -5.12 15.35
N LYS A 88 6.97 -4.94 15.85
CA LYS A 88 7.30 -3.89 16.83
C LYS A 88 6.99 -2.49 16.32
N TYR A 89 7.25 -2.23 15.03
CA TYR A 89 6.90 -0.96 14.40
C TYR A 89 5.39 -0.69 14.47
N TYR A 90 4.55 -1.66 14.08
CA TYR A 90 3.09 -1.52 14.11
C TYR A 90 2.52 -1.36 15.52
N GLU A 91 3.04 -2.11 16.51
CA GLU A 91 2.69 -1.91 17.92
C GLU A 91 2.99 -0.50 18.41
N LYS A 92 4.17 0.03 18.04
CA LYS A 92 4.58 1.40 18.38
C LYS A 92 3.71 2.43 17.65
N ALA A 93 3.45 2.23 16.37
CA ALA A 93 2.61 3.09 15.55
C ALA A 93 1.19 3.18 16.11
N LYS A 94 0.58 2.06 16.52
CA LYS A 94 -0.72 2.02 17.19
C LYS A 94 -0.75 2.93 18.42
N LYS A 95 0.22 2.79 19.32
CA LYS A 95 0.31 3.62 20.55
C LYS A 95 0.44 5.11 20.23
N VAL A 96 1.23 5.44 19.20
CA VAL A 96 1.39 6.81 18.73
C VAL A 96 0.09 7.35 18.13
N MET A 97 -0.59 6.58 17.30
CA MET A 97 -1.88 6.97 16.69
C MET A 97 -2.93 7.29 17.77
N ILE A 98 -3.14 6.38 18.73
CA ILE A 98 -4.08 6.58 19.82
C ILE A 98 -3.74 7.85 20.61
N SER A 99 -2.50 8.01 21.03
CA SER A 99 -2.08 9.19 21.79
C SER A 99 -2.23 10.50 21.02
N SER A 100 -1.99 10.48 19.71
CA SER A 100 -2.12 11.67 18.86
C SER A 100 -3.59 12.04 18.62
N VAL A 101 -4.47 11.06 18.39
CA VAL A 101 -5.93 11.32 18.28
C VAL A 101 -6.48 11.88 19.58
N LEU A 102 -6.15 11.28 20.73
CA LEU A 102 -6.58 11.79 22.05
C LEU A 102 -6.13 13.24 22.27
N LYS A 103 -4.89 13.57 21.86
CA LYS A 103 -4.37 14.94 21.95
C LYS A 103 -5.12 15.93 21.05
N ILE A 104 -5.45 15.52 19.81
CA ILE A 104 -6.23 16.34 18.86
C ILE A 104 -7.63 16.59 19.40
N ARG A 105 -8.27 15.58 19.99
CA ARG A 105 -9.64 15.64 20.49
C ARG A 105 -9.78 16.29 21.89
N LYS A 106 -8.68 16.52 22.58
CA LYS A 106 -8.70 17.14 23.91
C LYS A 106 -9.28 18.56 23.85
N GLY A 107 -10.39 18.76 24.54
CA GLY A 107 -11.11 20.06 24.60
C GLY A 107 -12.06 20.31 23.44
N THR A 108 -12.22 19.37 22.48
CA THR A 108 -13.19 19.47 21.37
C THR A 108 -14.23 18.34 21.37
N SER A 109 -14.08 17.36 22.25
CA SER A 109 -15.00 16.22 22.38
C SER A 109 -15.61 16.18 23.78
N ASP A 110 -16.92 15.96 23.86
CA ASP A 110 -17.65 15.73 25.10
C ASP A 110 -17.50 14.28 25.64
N VAL A 111 -16.84 13.40 24.85
CA VAL A 111 -16.59 12.01 25.23
C VAL A 111 -15.43 11.93 26.21
N PRO A 112 -15.58 11.27 27.39
CA PRO A 112 -14.50 11.06 28.35
C PRO A 112 -13.28 10.39 27.68
N GLU A 113 -12.07 10.81 28.08
CA GLU A 113 -10.81 10.28 27.49
C GLU A 113 -10.72 8.75 27.58
N LYS A 114 -11.21 8.15 28.66
CA LYS A 114 -11.22 6.69 28.85
C LYS A 114 -12.06 5.99 27.77
N GLU A 115 -13.27 6.46 27.54
CA GLU A 115 -14.18 5.87 26.53
C GLU A 115 -13.63 6.08 25.12
N MET A 116 -13.07 7.25 24.83
CA MET A 116 -12.42 7.52 23.55
C MET A 116 -11.23 6.58 23.34
N ARG A 117 -10.42 6.33 24.37
CA ARG A 117 -9.30 5.40 24.30
C ARG A 117 -9.76 3.97 24.01
N GLU A 118 -10.78 3.48 24.72
CA GLU A 118 -11.35 2.15 24.50
C GLU A 118 -11.89 2.00 23.07
N TYR A 119 -12.57 3.02 22.57
CA TYR A 119 -13.01 3.07 21.16
C TYR A 119 -11.84 2.98 20.17
N LEU A 120 -10.78 3.79 20.37
CA LEU A 120 -9.60 3.81 19.50
C LEU A 120 -8.81 2.49 19.56
N GLU A 121 -8.73 1.84 20.74
CA GLU A 121 -8.14 0.50 20.86
C GLU A 121 -8.88 -0.52 20.00
N GLY A 122 -10.22 -0.41 19.94
CA GLY A 122 -11.04 -1.22 19.04
C GLY A 122 -10.79 -0.92 17.56
N VAL A 123 -10.72 0.36 17.18
CA VAL A 123 -10.48 0.80 15.80
C VAL A 123 -9.12 0.30 15.30
N PHE A 124 -8.07 0.44 16.11
CA PHE A 124 -6.71 0.04 15.75
C PHE A 124 -6.32 -1.39 16.15
N LYS A 125 -7.29 -2.23 16.53
CA LYS A 125 -7.05 -3.60 16.97
C LYS A 125 -6.26 -4.43 15.95
N ASN A 126 -6.50 -4.21 14.68
CA ASN A 126 -5.86 -4.98 13.61
C ASN A 126 -4.36 -4.71 13.48
N LEU A 127 -3.86 -3.59 14.05
CA LEU A 127 -2.43 -3.30 14.12
C LEU A 127 -1.67 -4.16 15.16
N ASP A 128 -2.37 -4.94 15.98
CA ASP A 128 -1.78 -5.97 16.85
C ASP A 128 -1.91 -7.38 16.25
N ASN A 129 -2.62 -7.53 15.14
CA ASN A 129 -2.85 -8.83 14.52
C ASN A 129 -1.76 -9.11 13.48
N GLN A 130 -0.84 -10.02 13.82
CA GLN A 130 0.31 -10.36 12.98
C GLN A 130 -0.09 -10.92 11.61
N GLU A 131 -1.19 -11.69 11.51
CA GLU A 131 -1.66 -12.21 10.23
C GLU A 131 -2.19 -11.09 9.32
N ILE A 132 -2.89 -10.10 9.88
CA ILE A 132 -3.38 -8.95 9.13
C ILE A 132 -2.23 -8.06 8.68
N ILE A 133 -1.25 -7.81 9.57
CA ILE A 133 -0.04 -7.06 9.24
C ILE A 133 0.70 -7.78 8.11
N LYS A 134 0.92 -9.10 8.25
CA LYS A 134 1.59 -9.91 7.23
C LYS A 134 0.87 -9.83 5.89
N SER A 135 -0.43 -10.05 5.86
CA SER A 135 -1.23 -9.96 4.63
C SER A 135 -1.15 -8.57 3.99
N SER A 136 -1.10 -7.51 4.79
CA SER A 136 -0.94 -6.14 4.28
C SER A 136 0.43 -5.91 3.64
N ILE A 137 1.49 -6.37 4.29
CA ILE A 137 2.86 -6.26 3.77
C ILE A 137 3.04 -7.15 2.53
N ASP A 138 2.57 -8.40 2.56
CA ASP A 138 2.65 -9.32 1.41
C ASP A 138 1.94 -8.72 0.19
N ARG A 139 0.78 -8.08 0.39
CA ARG A 139 0.07 -7.39 -0.69
C ARG A 139 0.85 -6.19 -1.23
N GLU A 140 1.43 -5.40 -0.33
CA GLU A 140 2.24 -4.24 -0.72
C GLU A 140 3.46 -4.67 -1.52
N ILE A 141 4.17 -5.71 -1.05
CA ILE A 141 5.30 -6.31 -1.76
C ILE A 141 4.83 -6.89 -3.10
N GLY A 142 3.73 -7.66 -3.11
CA GLY A 142 3.15 -8.20 -4.33
C GLY A 142 2.85 -7.12 -5.37
N ASN A 143 2.32 -5.98 -4.97
CA ASN A 143 2.06 -4.85 -5.87
C ASN A 143 3.35 -4.22 -6.42
N LEU A 144 4.41 -4.13 -5.62
CA LEU A 144 5.71 -3.59 -6.07
C LEU A 144 6.43 -4.55 -7.03
N PHE A 145 6.24 -5.85 -6.85
CA PHE A 145 6.97 -6.89 -7.58
C PHE A 145 6.09 -7.72 -8.52
N VAL A 146 4.85 -7.33 -8.77
CA VAL A 146 3.88 -8.08 -9.58
C VAL A 146 4.40 -8.42 -10.97
N PHE A 147 5.31 -7.61 -11.51
CA PHE A 147 5.84 -7.78 -12.85
C PHE A 147 7.19 -8.52 -12.90
N TYR A 148 7.79 -8.85 -11.75
CA TYR A 148 9.08 -9.54 -11.70
C TYR A 148 8.92 -11.06 -11.79
N GLY A 149 9.96 -11.72 -12.31
CA GLY A 149 10.01 -13.18 -12.40
C GLY A 149 9.11 -13.81 -13.46
N ASN A 150 8.49 -13.02 -14.34
CA ASN A 150 7.58 -13.48 -15.36
C ASN A 150 7.95 -12.93 -16.74
N TYR A 151 7.49 -13.62 -17.79
CA TYR A 151 7.60 -13.15 -19.17
C TYR A 151 6.24 -12.62 -19.63
N TYR A 152 6.23 -11.42 -20.18
CA TYR A 152 5.03 -10.76 -20.66
C TYR A 152 5.08 -10.53 -22.16
N THR A 153 3.97 -10.74 -22.83
CA THR A 153 3.77 -10.36 -24.24
C THR A 153 3.11 -8.99 -24.27
N ILE A 154 3.62 -8.06 -25.05
CA ILE A 154 3.04 -6.73 -25.24
C ILE A 154 1.58 -6.85 -25.67
N ASP A 155 0.72 -6.00 -25.12
CA ASP A 155 -0.74 -5.93 -25.35
C ASP A 155 -1.53 -7.21 -24.99
N LYS A 156 -0.88 -8.22 -24.39
CA LYS A 156 -1.59 -9.37 -23.85
C LYS A 156 -2.04 -9.07 -22.43
N VAL A 157 -3.34 -9.24 -22.17
CA VAL A 157 -3.93 -9.13 -20.84
C VAL A 157 -3.70 -10.44 -20.07
N TYR A 158 -3.26 -10.29 -18.83
CA TYR A 158 -3.12 -11.34 -17.82
C TYR A 158 -4.07 -11.02 -16.69
N ASP A 159 -4.66 -12.02 -16.08
CA ASP A 159 -5.63 -11.85 -14.99
C ASP A 159 -5.29 -12.68 -13.76
N ASN A 160 -5.76 -12.22 -12.61
CA ASN A 160 -5.63 -12.93 -11.34
C ASN A 160 -6.78 -12.55 -10.39
N ASP A 161 -7.35 -13.56 -9.75
CA ASP A 161 -8.37 -13.42 -8.70
C ASP A 161 -7.76 -13.62 -7.33
N PHE A 162 -8.03 -12.71 -6.39
CA PHE A 162 -7.56 -12.84 -5.03
C PHE A 162 -8.54 -12.28 -4.00
N LYS A 163 -8.40 -12.73 -2.74
CA LYS A 163 -9.17 -12.23 -1.60
C LYS A 163 -8.35 -11.25 -0.80
N VAL A 164 -8.96 -10.12 -0.47
CA VAL A 164 -8.36 -9.10 0.39
C VAL A 164 -9.13 -9.04 1.72
N ALA A 165 -8.44 -9.29 2.82
CA ALA A 165 -8.98 -9.03 4.13
C ALA A 165 -8.88 -7.52 4.45
N PRO A 166 -9.96 -6.87 4.89
CA PRO A 166 -9.91 -5.47 5.22
C PRO A 166 -9.08 -5.23 6.49
N LEU A 167 -8.28 -4.15 6.50
CA LEU A 167 -7.53 -3.72 7.69
C LEU A 167 -8.45 -3.17 8.80
N VAL A 168 -9.71 -2.88 8.47
CA VAL A 168 -10.70 -2.34 9.41
C VAL A 168 -11.61 -3.47 9.87
N ASN A 169 -11.77 -3.59 11.20
CA ASN A 169 -12.62 -4.61 11.82
C ASN A 169 -14.09 -4.42 11.40
N GLY A 170 -14.75 -5.50 11.04
CA GLY A 170 -16.19 -5.54 10.77
C GLY A 170 -16.59 -5.49 9.30
N ALA A 171 -15.64 -5.44 8.37
CA ALA A 171 -15.93 -5.63 6.96
C ALA A 171 -15.58 -7.05 6.50
N ASP A 172 -16.33 -7.58 5.56
CA ASP A 172 -16.08 -8.90 4.96
C ASP A 172 -14.86 -8.87 4.02
N SER A 173 -14.24 -10.03 3.81
CA SER A 173 -13.19 -10.18 2.79
C SER A 173 -13.78 -9.94 1.40
N LEU A 174 -13.08 -9.12 0.61
CA LEU A 174 -13.47 -8.78 -0.75
C LEU A 174 -12.78 -9.70 -1.75
N ASN A 175 -13.55 -10.25 -2.69
CA ASN A 175 -12.97 -10.88 -3.87
C ASN A 175 -12.60 -9.76 -4.85
N MET A 176 -11.37 -9.79 -5.36
CA MET A 176 -10.87 -8.80 -6.32
C MET A 176 -10.40 -9.51 -7.57
N HIS A 177 -10.75 -8.96 -8.72
CA HIS A 177 -10.25 -9.36 -10.03
C HIS A 177 -9.24 -8.32 -10.51
N THR A 178 -8.06 -8.76 -10.89
CA THR A 178 -7.00 -7.86 -11.39
C THR A 178 -6.56 -8.30 -12.77
N GLU A 179 -6.60 -7.36 -13.69
CA GLU A 179 -6.01 -7.48 -15.03
C GLU A 179 -4.73 -6.63 -15.09
N TYR A 180 -3.71 -7.12 -15.80
CA TYR A 180 -2.48 -6.37 -16.02
C TYR A 180 -1.87 -6.70 -17.37
N TRP A 181 -1.22 -5.70 -18.01
CA TRP A 181 -0.63 -5.81 -19.33
C TRP A 181 0.50 -4.80 -19.53
N ILE A 182 1.36 -5.08 -20.52
CA ILE A 182 2.30 -4.09 -21.05
C ILE A 182 1.55 -3.28 -22.11
N ASP A 183 1.54 -1.95 -21.95
CA ASP A 183 0.91 -1.03 -22.90
C ASP A 183 1.84 -0.79 -24.09
N GLY A 184 1.54 -1.44 -25.22
CA GLY A 184 2.35 -1.31 -26.43
C GLY A 184 2.33 0.08 -27.06
N SER A 185 1.32 0.91 -26.72
CA SER A 185 1.26 2.29 -27.22
C SER A 185 2.24 3.24 -26.52
N GLU A 186 2.71 2.88 -25.31
CA GLU A 186 3.68 3.63 -24.52
C GLU A 186 5.03 2.87 -24.38
N TYR A 187 5.22 1.80 -25.14
CA TYR A 187 6.49 1.04 -25.13
C TYR A 187 7.51 1.70 -26.05
N ASP A 188 8.72 1.89 -25.54
CA ASP A 188 9.89 2.32 -26.33
C ASP A 188 11.17 1.61 -25.84
N ASP A 189 12.32 1.93 -26.47
CA ASP A 189 13.60 1.30 -26.13
C ASP A 189 14.12 1.65 -24.71
N GLU A 190 13.60 2.70 -24.09
CA GLU A 190 14.05 3.20 -22.78
C GLU A 190 13.06 2.87 -21.68
N THR A 191 11.76 2.74 -22.00
CA THR A 191 10.70 2.59 -21.01
C THR A 191 9.75 1.44 -21.31
N VAL A 192 9.28 0.77 -20.25
CA VAL A 192 8.20 -0.21 -20.30
C VAL A 192 7.09 0.26 -19.39
N VAL A 193 5.89 0.38 -19.93
CA VAL A 193 4.72 0.82 -19.17
C VAL A 193 3.81 -0.38 -18.89
N PHE A 194 3.68 -0.72 -17.61
CA PHE A 194 2.71 -1.69 -17.14
C PHE A 194 1.42 -0.98 -16.71
N ARG A 195 0.30 -1.52 -17.15
CA ARG A 195 -1.04 -1.13 -16.71
C ARG A 195 -1.62 -2.21 -15.83
N MET A 196 -2.40 -1.79 -14.86
CA MET A 196 -3.14 -2.67 -13.99
C MET A 196 -4.55 -2.10 -13.78
N SER A 197 -5.55 -2.97 -13.86
CA SER A 197 -6.93 -2.67 -13.49
C SER A 197 -7.37 -3.67 -12.45
N THR A 198 -7.92 -3.21 -11.35
CA THR A 198 -8.48 -4.09 -10.31
C THR A 198 -9.92 -3.69 -10.06
N GLU A 199 -10.81 -4.68 -10.05
CA GLU A 199 -12.21 -4.45 -9.72
C GLU A 199 -12.71 -5.45 -8.68
N ILE A 200 -13.73 -5.04 -7.93
CA ILE A 200 -14.55 -5.94 -7.14
C ILE A 200 -15.68 -6.40 -8.05
N PRO A 201 -15.94 -7.72 -8.22
CA PRO A 201 -16.97 -8.24 -9.11
C PRO A 201 -18.39 -7.73 -8.82
N SER A 202 -18.66 -7.22 -7.60
CA SER A 202 -19.91 -6.56 -7.26
C SER A 202 -20.10 -5.19 -7.94
N GLY A 203 -19.06 -4.66 -8.60
CA GLY A 203 -19.10 -3.34 -9.24
C GLY A 203 -18.93 -2.16 -8.30
N GLU A 204 -18.70 -2.41 -7.00
CA GLU A 204 -18.63 -1.37 -5.97
C GLU A 204 -17.31 -0.60 -5.94
N MET A 205 -16.25 -1.15 -6.51
CA MET A 205 -14.93 -0.51 -6.55
C MET A 205 -14.13 -0.95 -7.77
N LYS A 206 -13.49 0.02 -8.42
CA LYS A 206 -12.48 -0.22 -9.45
C LYS A 206 -11.22 0.57 -9.11
N SER A 207 -10.06 -0.01 -9.35
CA SER A 207 -8.80 0.69 -9.25
C SER A 207 -7.97 0.50 -10.51
N TYR A 208 -7.24 1.55 -10.89
CA TYR A 208 -6.36 1.53 -12.05
C TYR A 208 -4.96 1.89 -11.58
N GLY A 209 -3.97 1.17 -12.08
CA GLY A 209 -2.57 1.42 -11.78
C GLY A 209 -1.75 1.55 -13.05
N LYS A 210 -0.74 2.39 -13.00
CA LYS A 210 0.29 2.53 -14.02
C LYS A 210 1.66 2.46 -13.36
N SER A 211 2.53 1.57 -13.83
CA SER A 211 3.93 1.49 -13.41
C SER A 211 4.81 1.71 -14.63
N VAL A 212 5.74 2.64 -14.53
CA VAL A 212 6.71 2.94 -15.57
C VAL A 212 8.07 2.42 -15.12
N PHE A 213 8.67 1.56 -15.91
CA PHE A 213 10.00 1.01 -15.68
C PHE A 213 10.97 1.64 -16.67
N GLU A 214 12.03 2.22 -16.16
CA GLU A 214 13.18 2.59 -16.99
C GLU A 214 14.06 1.35 -17.19
N ASN A 215 14.32 0.99 -18.44
CA ASN A 215 15.09 -0.22 -18.78
C ASN A 215 16.45 -0.32 -18.09
N ALA A 216 17.09 0.84 -17.79
CA ALA A 216 18.37 0.88 -17.10
C ALA A 216 18.31 0.54 -15.60
N LEU A 217 17.14 0.67 -14.96
CA LEU A 217 17.01 0.53 -13.50
C LEU A 217 16.29 -0.75 -13.09
N GLY A 218 15.45 -1.33 -13.96
CA GLY A 218 14.66 -2.53 -13.66
C GLY A 218 13.67 -2.37 -12.51
N VAL A 219 13.45 -1.15 -12.03
CA VAL A 219 12.51 -0.83 -10.95
C VAL A 219 11.52 0.23 -11.44
N PRO A 220 10.27 0.24 -10.95
CA PRO A 220 9.30 1.27 -11.34
C PRO A 220 9.81 2.65 -10.94
N SER A 221 9.97 3.54 -11.90
CA SER A 221 10.29 4.96 -11.66
C SER A 221 9.05 5.76 -11.26
N VAL A 222 7.87 5.33 -11.73
CA VAL A 222 6.57 5.92 -11.39
C VAL A 222 5.57 4.81 -11.10
N TYR A 223 4.90 4.90 -9.98
CA TYR A 223 3.74 4.07 -9.64
C TYR A 223 2.56 4.97 -9.31
N ASP A 224 1.56 4.99 -10.16
CA ASP A 224 0.30 5.70 -9.94
C ASP A 224 -0.85 4.71 -9.81
N SER A 225 -1.72 4.94 -8.84
CA SER A 225 -2.97 4.20 -8.71
C SER A 225 -4.15 5.15 -8.51
N ILE A 226 -5.21 4.91 -9.25
CA ILE A 226 -6.50 5.61 -9.12
C ILE A 226 -7.49 4.57 -8.62
N VAL A 227 -8.20 4.88 -7.53
CA VAL A 227 -9.26 4.02 -6.99
C VAL A 227 -10.59 4.73 -7.19
N ASP A 228 -11.48 4.09 -7.94
CA ASP A 228 -12.85 4.51 -8.17
C ASP A 228 -13.78 3.67 -7.27
N MET A 229 -14.64 4.36 -6.53
CA MET A 229 -15.65 3.74 -5.67
C MET A 229 -17.01 4.28 -6.08
N SER A 230 -17.78 3.47 -6.81
CA SER A 230 -19.17 3.75 -7.19
C SER A 230 -20.15 3.45 -6.05
#